data_41fc806bcf36a10788d11d389538ee8f
#
_entry.id   41fc806bcf36a10788d11d389538ee8f
#
_cell.length_a   1.000
_cell.length_b   1.000
_cell.length_c   1.000
_cell.angle_alpha   90.00
_cell.angle_beta   90.00
_cell.angle_gamma   90.00
#
_symmetry.space_group_name_H-M   'P 1'
#
loop_
_entity.id
_entity.type
_entity.pdbx_description
1 polymer ?
#
loop_
_entity_poly.entity_id
_entity_poly.type
_entity_poly.pdbx_seq_one_letter_code
_entity_poly.pdbx_strand_id
1 'polypeptide(L)'
;MAKTKKTEEIEQELSIEAEKEASEKETPKKKGKPSKVSSGSISMYLAEIGRFNPLPPEREVELAIRIQNNDERAMKELVEANLRFVVSVAKKYQGNGLSLADIINEGNMGLIKAAKRFDHTRGFKFISYAVWWIRQSILQALAEQSRLIRLPLNRVGTITKITRAAEKLEAEVERQPKGDEIGAQLEMSGDEVLMAMQYSRRHSSLNSPFQEGENSSLLDICLLYTSPSPRDRQKSRMPSSA
;
A
#
# COMPACT_ATOMS: atom_id res chain seq x y z
N MET A 1 -11.75 -15.36 29.02
CA MET A 1 -10.68 -16.37 28.89
C MET A 1 -10.58 -17.05 27.53
N ALA A 2 -11.65 -17.29 26.76
CA ALA A 2 -11.55 -17.94 25.44
C ALA A 2 -11.15 -16.97 24.29
N LYS A 3 -11.40 -15.66 24.41
CA LYS A 3 -11.03 -14.66 23.40
C LYS A 3 -9.54 -14.29 23.44
N THR A 4 -8.89 -14.37 24.58
CA THR A 4 -7.46 -14.07 24.75
C THR A 4 -6.57 -15.19 24.18
N LYS A 5 -6.95 -16.46 24.32
CA LYS A 5 -6.18 -17.58 23.75
C LYS A 5 -6.17 -17.57 22.22
N LYS A 6 -7.31 -17.19 21.59
CA LYS A 6 -7.40 -17.13 20.11
C LYS A 6 -6.60 -15.98 19.51
N THR A 7 -6.39 -14.89 20.27
CA THR A 7 -5.52 -13.77 19.85
C THR A 7 -4.04 -14.15 19.98
N GLU A 8 -3.67 -14.88 21.02
CA GLU A 8 -2.30 -15.37 21.23
C GLU A 8 -1.89 -16.45 20.21
N GLU A 9 -2.80 -17.34 19.82
CA GLU A 9 -2.55 -18.33 18.75
C GLU A 9 -2.39 -17.67 17.37
N ILE A 10 -3.20 -16.66 17.05
CA ILE A 10 -3.08 -15.88 15.80
C ILE A 10 -1.78 -15.07 15.79
N GLU A 11 -1.36 -14.52 16.93
CA GLU A 11 -0.08 -13.81 17.04
C GLU A 11 1.13 -14.75 16.90
N GLN A 12 1.03 -15.99 17.37
CA GLN A 12 2.08 -17.00 17.20
C GLN A 12 2.17 -17.54 15.75
N GLU A 13 1.05 -17.82 15.11
CA GLU A 13 1.04 -18.23 13.70
C GLU A 13 1.60 -17.14 12.77
N LEU A 14 1.23 -15.88 13.01
CA LEU A 14 1.74 -14.74 12.26
C LEU A 14 3.25 -14.50 12.49
N SER A 15 3.76 -14.80 13.67
CA SER A 15 5.21 -14.67 13.95
C SER A 15 6.03 -15.74 13.22
N ILE A 16 5.51 -16.95 13.10
CA ILE A 16 6.15 -18.07 12.37
C ILE A 16 6.14 -17.83 10.86
N GLU A 17 5.07 -17.24 10.31
CA GLU A 17 5.03 -16.85 8.90
C GLU A 17 6.02 -15.70 8.60
N ALA A 18 6.17 -14.74 9.50
CA ALA A 18 7.12 -13.64 9.33
C ALA A 18 8.59 -14.10 9.33
N GLU A 19 8.92 -15.12 10.13
CA GLU A 19 10.26 -15.71 10.15
C GLU A 19 10.53 -16.56 8.89
N LYS A 20 9.52 -17.25 8.36
CA LYS A 20 9.63 -17.99 7.09
C LYS A 20 9.76 -17.07 5.88
N GLU A 21 9.02 -15.94 5.83
CA GLU A 21 9.17 -14.94 4.76
C GLU A 21 10.51 -14.19 4.82
N ALA A 22 11.13 -14.07 6.00
CA ALA A 22 12.45 -13.46 6.15
C ALA A 22 13.58 -14.36 5.65
N SER A 23 13.37 -15.68 5.57
CA SER A 23 14.36 -16.67 5.13
C SER A 23 14.22 -17.11 3.68
N GLU A 24 13.11 -16.81 2.99
CA GLU A 24 12.88 -17.19 1.59
C GLU A 24 13.06 -16.04 0.59
N LYS A 25 14.12 -16.18 -0.20
CA LYS A 25 14.35 -15.71 -1.58
C LYS A 25 14.80 -14.27 -1.84
N GLU A 26 16.10 -14.17 -1.93
CA GLU A 26 16.77 -13.43 -2.98
C GLU A 26 16.55 -14.10 -4.34
N THR A 27 15.58 -13.61 -5.12
CA THR A 27 15.55 -13.86 -6.56
C THR A 27 15.55 -12.51 -7.30
N PRO A 28 16.40 -12.32 -8.34
CA PRO A 28 16.54 -11.03 -9.01
C PRO A 28 15.34 -10.78 -9.94
N LYS A 29 14.38 -9.96 -9.51
CA LYS A 29 13.32 -9.44 -10.40
C LYS A 29 13.88 -8.35 -11.31
N LYS A 30 13.61 -8.47 -12.62
CA LYS A 30 13.97 -7.56 -13.71
C LYS A 30 13.68 -6.09 -13.35
N LYS A 31 14.71 -5.25 -13.49
CA LYS A 31 14.69 -3.81 -13.26
C LYS A 31 13.79 -3.13 -14.30
N GLY A 32 12.57 -2.74 -13.90
CA GLY A 32 11.82 -1.70 -14.57
C GLY A 32 12.54 -0.36 -14.35
N LYS A 33 12.73 0.44 -15.41
CA LYS A 33 13.41 1.73 -15.35
C LYS A 33 12.67 2.66 -14.38
N PRO A 34 13.34 3.27 -13.39
CA PRO A 34 12.70 4.21 -12.48
C PRO A 34 12.36 5.51 -13.23
N SER A 35 11.14 5.99 -13.08
CA SER A 35 10.72 7.32 -13.51
C SER A 35 11.59 8.40 -12.86
N LYS A 36 12.14 9.30 -13.66
CA LYS A 36 13.15 10.33 -13.30
C LYS A 36 12.62 11.52 -12.48
N VAL A 37 11.62 11.37 -11.63
CA VAL A 37 11.09 12.49 -10.84
C VAL A 37 11.47 12.29 -9.37
N SER A 38 12.30 13.19 -8.84
CA SER A 38 12.73 13.32 -7.43
C SER A 38 13.96 12.53 -6.95
N SER A 39 14.88 12.11 -7.81
CA SER A 39 16.12 11.43 -7.34
C SER A 39 17.00 12.28 -6.41
N GLY A 40 16.87 13.62 -6.46
CA GLY A 40 17.66 14.53 -5.61
C GLY A 40 17.24 14.54 -4.13
N SER A 41 15.94 14.66 -3.84
CA SER A 41 15.45 14.76 -2.46
C SER A 41 15.54 13.44 -1.70
N ILE A 42 15.24 12.32 -2.35
CA ILE A 42 15.38 10.99 -1.73
C ILE A 42 16.84 10.67 -1.46
N SER A 43 17.76 11.00 -2.38
CA SER A 43 19.20 10.75 -2.18
C SER A 43 19.76 11.55 -1.03
N MET A 44 19.34 12.80 -0.85
CA MET A 44 19.70 13.62 0.31
C MET A 44 19.19 13.01 1.61
N TYR A 45 17.91 12.59 1.65
CA TYR A 45 17.33 11.91 2.80
C TYR A 45 18.09 10.62 3.15
N LEU A 46 18.41 9.79 2.15
CA LEU A 46 19.17 8.55 2.37
C LEU A 46 20.60 8.82 2.89
N ALA A 47 21.24 9.88 2.42
CA ALA A 47 22.56 10.30 2.92
C ALA A 47 22.48 10.80 4.37
N GLU A 48 21.40 11.49 4.74
CA GLU A 48 21.16 11.98 6.11
C GLU A 48 20.92 10.82 7.09
N ILE A 49 19.99 9.92 6.77
CA ILE A 49 19.69 8.76 7.63
C ILE A 49 20.90 7.81 7.75
N GLY A 50 21.80 7.80 6.75
CA GLY A 50 23.03 7.02 6.78
C GLY A 50 24.01 7.43 7.89
N ARG A 51 23.87 8.65 8.44
CA ARG A 51 24.71 9.17 9.52
C ARG A 51 24.34 8.63 10.90
N PHE A 52 23.10 8.18 11.07
CA PHE A 52 22.65 7.64 12.34
C PHE A 52 23.15 6.20 12.54
N ASN A 53 23.78 5.96 13.68
CA ASN A 53 24.23 4.62 14.06
C ASN A 53 23.09 3.82 14.70
N PRO A 54 23.05 2.50 14.50
CA PRO A 54 22.12 1.63 15.21
C PRO A 54 22.38 1.68 16.71
N LEU A 55 21.31 1.65 17.50
CA LEU A 55 21.40 1.70 18.96
C LEU A 55 21.73 0.32 19.54
N PRO A 56 22.54 0.24 20.62
CA PRO A 56 22.70 -0.99 21.37
C PRO A 56 21.40 -1.30 22.15
N PRO A 57 21.12 -2.58 22.44
CA PRO A 57 19.87 -2.98 23.12
C PRO A 57 19.64 -2.32 24.48
N GLU A 58 20.71 -2.08 25.24
CA GLU A 58 20.65 -1.42 26.55
C GLU A 58 20.13 0.02 26.41
N ARG A 59 20.60 0.72 25.39
CA ARG A 59 20.16 2.09 25.11
C ARG A 59 18.72 2.15 24.62
N GLU A 60 18.24 1.14 23.88
CA GLU A 60 16.82 1.05 23.47
C GLU A 60 15.90 1.00 24.71
N VAL A 61 16.30 0.23 25.74
CA VAL A 61 15.55 0.12 27.02
C VAL A 61 15.53 1.45 27.76
N GLU A 62 16.68 2.13 27.89
CA GLU A 62 16.75 3.44 28.55
C GLU A 62 15.85 4.46 27.86
N LEU A 63 15.91 4.52 26.53
CA LEU A 63 15.08 5.43 25.73
C LEU A 63 13.59 5.07 25.89
N ALA A 64 13.23 3.78 25.92
CA ALA A 64 11.86 3.35 26.11
C ALA A 64 11.28 3.83 27.46
N ILE A 65 12.07 3.73 28.55
CA ILE A 65 11.67 4.25 29.87
C ILE A 65 11.45 5.76 29.82
N ARG A 66 12.34 6.51 29.16
CA ARG A 66 12.21 7.97 29.02
C ARG A 66 10.98 8.36 28.16
N ILE A 67 10.68 7.59 27.12
CA ILE A 67 9.49 7.81 26.27
C ILE A 67 8.20 7.61 27.07
N GLN A 68 8.12 6.63 27.96
CA GLN A 68 6.99 6.46 28.86
C GLN A 68 6.76 7.67 29.79
N ASN A 69 7.83 8.42 30.08
CA ASN A 69 7.78 9.69 30.82
C ASN A 69 7.53 10.92 29.91
N ASN A 70 7.07 10.70 28.67
CA ASN A 70 6.79 11.73 27.66
C ASN A 70 8.01 12.57 27.23
N ASP A 71 9.23 12.02 27.22
CA ASP A 71 10.42 12.67 26.70
C ASP A 71 10.45 12.61 25.17
N GLU A 72 10.13 13.72 24.51
CA GLU A 72 10.14 13.82 23.05
C GLU A 72 11.55 13.66 22.45
N ARG A 73 12.61 14.04 23.18
CA ARG A 73 14.00 13.92 22.70
C ARG A 73 14.39 12.44 22.63
N ALA A 74 14.03 11.66 23.64
CA ALA A 74 14.26 10.22 23.66
C ALA A 74 13.50 9.52 22.52
N MET A 75 12.25 9.93 22.26
CA MET A 75 11.48 9.42 21.13
C MET A 75 12.15 9.73 19.79
N LYS A 76 12.63 10.95 19.61
CA LYS A 76 13.33 11.37 18.39
C LYS A 76 14.60 10.54 18.17
N GLU A 77 15.44 10.36 19.20
CA GLU A 77 16.66 9.54 19.15
C GLU A 77 16.37 8.10 18.75
N LEU A 78 15.34 7.47 19.35
CA LEU A 78 14.93 6.09 19.03
C LEU A 78 14.43 5.96 17.58
N VAL A 79 13.64 6.93 17.11
CA VAL A 79 13.09 6.93 15.74
C VAL A 79 14.22 7.13 14.72
N GLU A 80 15.09 8.13 14.89
CA GLU A 80 16.19 8.47 13.97
C GLU A 80 17.13 7.28 13.74
N ALA A 81 17.50 6.56 14.80
CA ALA A 81 18.34 5.36 14.72
C ALA A 81 17.71 4.21 13.88
N ASN A 82 16.38 4.18 13.79
CA ASN A 82 15.65 3.11 13.11
C ASN A 82 15.10 3.49 11.73
N LEU A 83 15.32 4.72 11.22
CA LEU A 83 14.84 5.16 9.90
C LEU A 83 15.37 4.28 8.76
N ARG A 84 16.61 3.83 8.84
CA ARG A 84 17.20 2.92 7.83
C ARG A 84 16.41 1.62 7.69
N PHE A 85 15.89 1.12 8.79
CA PHE A 85 15.06 -0.07 8.79
C PHE A 85 13.73 0.17 8.08
N VAL A 86 13.08 1.30 8.30
CA VAL A 86 11.85 1.69 7.56
C VAL A 86 12.08 1.67 6.06
N VAL A 87 13.19 2.21 5.58
CA VAL A 87 13.52 2.21 4.15
C VAL A 87 13.64 0.78 3.60
N SER A 88 14.24 -0.14 4.35
CA SER A 88 14.36 -1.55 3.93
C SER A 88 13.00 -2.23 3.79
N VAL A 89 12.07 -1.93 4.69
CA VAL A 89 10.68 -2.44 4.62
C VAL A 89 9.92 -1.75 3.47
N ALA A 90 9.99 -0.42 3.36
CA ALA A 90 9.31 0.37 2.33
C ALA A 90 9.68 -0.06 0.90
N LYS A 91 10.93 -0.44 0.68
CA LYS A 91 11.44 -0.92 -0.62
C LYS A 91 10.70 -2.15 -1.14
N LYS A 92 10.20 -3.03 -0.26
CA LYS A 92 9.42 -4.21 -0.66
C LYS A 92 8.05 -3.85 -1.25
N TYR A 93 7.51 -2.67 -0.91
CA TYR A 93 6.19 -2.19 -1.34
C TYR A 93 6.25 -1.21 -2.51
N GLN A 94 7.43 -0.96 -3.05
CA GLN A 94 7.62 -0.07 -4.20
C GLN A 94 6.89 -0.62 -5.44
N GLY A 95 6.26 0.29 -6.21
CA GLY A 95 5.55 -0.07 -7.46
C GLY A 95 4.04 -0.33 -7.28
N ASN A 96 3.51 -0.23 -6.07
CA ASN A 96 2.09 -0.50 -5.78
C ASN A 96 1.18 0.75 -5.88
N GLY A 97 1.61 1.79 -6.60
CA GLY A 97 0.78 2.97 -6.88
C GLY A 97 1.14 4.22 -6.06
N LEU A 98 2.05 4.11 -5.08
CA LEU A 98 2.63 5.25 -4.35
C LEU A 98 4.11 5.42 -4.69
N SER A 99 4.62 6.65 -4.56
CA SER A 99 6.05 6.92 -4.68
C SER A 99 6.82 6.33 -3.50
N LEU A 100 8.10 5.99 -3.70
CA LEU A 100 8.93 5.46 -2.60
C LEU A 100 9.04 6.46 -1.43
N ALA A 101 9.06 7.77 -1.72
CA ALA A 101 9.10 8.82 -0.71
C ALA A 101 7.84 8.78 0.18
N ASP A 102 6.66 8.65 -0.43
CA ASP A 102 5.40 8.60 0.31
C ASP A 102 5.32 7.34 1.17
N ILE A 103 5.73 6.18 0.62
CA ILE A 103 5.76 4.91 1.37
C ILE A 103 6.71 5.01 2.58
N ILE A 104 7.88 5.65 2.43
CA ILE A 104 8.82 5.88 3.54
C ILE A 104 8.18 6.78 4.59
N ASN A 105 7.54 7.87 4.20
CA ASN A 105 6.89 8.79 5.13
C ASN A 105 5.78 8.12 5.94
N GLU A 106 4.92 7.32 5.28
CA GLU A 106 3.90 6.54 5.96
C GLU A 106 4.50 5.46 6.87
N GLY A 107 5.61 4.83 6.45
CA GLY A 107 6.36 3.91 7.29
C GLY A 107 6.95 4.60 8.53
N ASN A 108 7.48 5.82 8.40
CA ASN A 108 7.98 6.63 9.51
C ASN A 108 6.86 6.99 10.49
N MET A 109 5.66 7.29 10.00
CA MET A 109 4.49 7.49 10.86
C MET A 109 4.14 6.22 11.65
N GLY A 110 4.26 5.04 11.02
CA GLY A 110 4.13 3.75 11.69
C GLY A 110 5.19 3.55 12.77
N LEU A 111 6.45 3.87 12.49
CA LEU A 111 7.56 3.79 13.45
C LEU A 111 7.35 4.69 14.67
N ILE A 112 6.87 5.92 14.48
CA ILE A 112 6.54 6.85 15.57
C ILE A 112 5.41 6.30 16.46
N LYS A 113 4.37 5.70 15.84
CA LYS A 113 3.28 5.04 16.57
C LYS A 113 3.80 3.86 17.40
N ALA A 114 4.74 3.07 16.83
CA ALA A 114 5.39 1.98 17.52
C ALA A 114 6.22 2.48 18.72
N ALA A 115 7.02 3.53 18.55
CA ALA A 115 7.85 4.10 19.62
C ALA A 115 7.02 4.57 20.84
N LYS A 116 5.85 5.18 20.59
CA LYS A 116 4.93 5.61 21.66
C LYS A 116 4.28 4.47 22.45
N ARG A 117 4.17 3.29 21.84
CA ARG A 117 3.46 2.13 22.42
C ARG A 117 4.40 0.99 22.83
N PHE A 118 5.70 1.19 22.66
CA PHE A 118 6.67 0.16 22.95
C PHE A 118 6.81 -0.07 24.46
N ASP A 119 6.77 -1.35 24.85
CA ASP A 119 6.92 -1.80 26.22
C ASP A 119 8.22 -2.64 26.34
N HIS A 120 9.21 -2.08 27.02
CA HIS A 120 10.51 -2.71 27.24
C HIS A 120 10.47 -3.90 28.18
N THR A 121 9.40 -4.03 29.01
CA THR A 121 9.30 -5.11 30.03
C THR A 121 9.13 -6.49 29.42
N ARG A 122 8.69 -6.54 28.14
CA ARG A 122 8.46 -7.79 27.41
C ARG A 122 9.74 -8.46 26.90
N GLY A 123 10.90 -7.82 26.99
CA GLY A 123 12.20 -8.42 26.64
C GLY A 123 12.47 -8.56 25.13
N PHE A 124 11.60 -8.05 24.26
CA PHE A 124 11.82 -8.06 22.80
C PHE A 124 12.55 -6.80 22.32
N LYS A 125 13.32 -6.94 21.23
CA LYS A 125 13.95 -5.78 20.56
C LYS A 125 12.88 -4.88 19.96
N PHE A 126 13.12 -3.56 20.00
CA PHE A 126 12.21 -2.57 19.44
C PHE A 126 11.84 -2.85 17.97
N ILE A 127 12.83 -3.23 17.14
CA ILE A 127 12.63 -3.54 15.72
C ILE A 127 11.58 -4.62 15.49
N SER A 128 11.57 -5.69 16.28
CA SER A 128 10.62 -6.81 16.14
C SER A 128 9.17 -6.36 16.36
N TYR A 129 8.95 -5.40 17.26
CA TYR A 129 7.64 -4.78 17.47
C TYR A 129 7.31 -3.73 16.41
N ALA A 130 8.27 -2.89 16.03
CA ALA A 130 8.07 -1.79 15.09
C ALA A 130 7.70 -2.26 13.68
N VAL A 131 8.19 -3.42 13.21
CA VAL A 131 7.89 -4.01 11.90
C VAL A 131 6.38 -4.04 11.63
N TRP A 132 5.59 -4.46 12.62
CA TRP A 132 4.13 -4.60 12.49
C TRP A 132 3.46 -3.25 12.26
N TRP A 133 3.85 -2.24 13.02
CA TRP A 133 3.31 -0.89 12.90
C TRP A 133 3.72 -0.22 11.58
N ILE A 134 4.98 -0.41 11.16
CA ILE A 134 5.49 0.09 9.89
C ILE A 134 4.72 -0.55 8.74
N ARG A 135 4.60 -1.89 8.72
CA ARG A 135 3.86 -2.63 7.70
C ARG A 135 2.39 -2.22 7.66
N GLN A 136 1.75 -2.15 8.81
CA GLN A 136 0.34 -1.75 8.92
C GLN A 136 0.10 -0.35 8.37
N SER A 137 0.96 0.62 8.72
CA SER A 137 0.85 2.00 8.24
C SER A 137 1.04 2.08 6.72
N ILE A 138 2.02 1.38 6.17
CA ILE A 138 2.28 1.31 4.72
C ILE A 138 1.09 0.67 3.98
N LEU A 139 0.58 -0.46 4.45
CA LEU A 139 -0.57 -1.14 3.82
C LEU A 139 -1.84 -0.30 3.89
N GLN A 140 -2.07 0.40 5.00
CA GLN A 140 -3.18 1.33 5.13
C GLN A 140 -3.06 2.48 4.12
N ALA A 141 -1.90 3.10 4.01
CA ALA A 141 -1.65 4.18 3.06
C ALA A 141 -1.81 3.70 1.60
N LEU A 142 -1.31 2.51 1.26
CA LEU A 142 -1.52 1.89 -0.04
C LEU A 142 -3.00 1.66 -0.34
N ALA A 143 -3.77 1.19 0.62
CA ALA A 143 -5.21 0.95 0.44
C ALA A 143 -6.00 2.26 0.26
N GLU A 144 -5.58 3.34 0.93
CA GLU A 144 -6.30 4.62 0.92
C GLU A 144 -5.87 5.58 -0.19
N GLN A 145 -4.59 5.60 -0.56
CA GLN A 145 -4.00 6.66 -1.40
C GLN A 145 -3.45 6.15 -2.74
N SER A 146 -3.31 4.84 -2.95
CA SER A 146 -2.68 4.31 -4.18
C SER A 146 -3.56 4.46 -5.43
N ARG A 147 -4.87 4.72 -5.26
CA ARG A 147 -5.83 4.82 -6.35
C ARG A 147 -6.26 6.26 -6.58
N LEU A 148 -6.43 6.64 -7.86
CA LEU A 148 -6.97 7.95 -8.23
C LEU A 148 -8.40 8.13 -7.69
N ILE A 149 -9.23 7.09 -7.80
CA ILE A 149 -10.56 7.04 -7.20
C ILE A 149 -10.45 6.21 -5.92
N ARG A 150 -10.61 6.88 -4.78
CA ARG A 150 -10.52 6.23 -3.46
C ARG A 150 -11.61 5.18 -3.27
N LEU A 151 -11.22 4.00 -2.81
CA LEU A 151 -12.13 2.95 -2.39
C LEU A 151 -12.15 2.82 -0.86
N PRO A 152 -13.31 2.50 -0.24
CA PRO A 152 -13.37 2.18 1.18
C PRO A 152 -12.51 0.96 1.52
N LEU A 153 -11.87 0.94 2.70
CA LEU A 153 -10.98 -0.14 3.15
C LEU A 153 -11.64 -1.52 3.10
N ASN A 154 -12.94 -1.60 3.45
CA ASN A 154 -13.70 -2.84 3.39
C ASN A 154 -13.73 -3.43 1.96
N ARG A 155 -13.92 -2.58 0.94
CA ARG A 155 -13.92 -3.02 -0.47
C ARG A 155 -12.52 -3.45 -0.92
N VAL A 156 -11.48 -2.74 -0.51
CA VAL A 156 -10.09 -3.13 -0.79
C VAL A 156 -9.77 -4.49 -0.16
N GLY A 157 -10.22 -4.72 1.08
CA GLY A 157 -10.08 -6.01 1.76
C GLY A 157 -10.79 -7.14 1.01
N THR A 158 -12.03 -6.91 0.56
CA THR A 158 -12.79 -7.89 -0.24
C THR A 158 -12.09 -8.21 -1.56
N ILE A 159 -11.63 -7.19 -2.29
CA ILE A 159 -10.88 -7.37 -3.55
C ILE A 159 -9.62 -8.21 -3.31
N THR A 160 -8.88 -7.93 -2.24
CA THR A 160 -7.66 -8.70 -1.91
C THR A 160 -7.96 -10.16 -1.62
N LYS A 161 -9.05 -10.45 -0.89
CA LYS A 161 -9.49 -11.83 -0.64
C LYS A 161 -9.87 -12.54 -1.93
N ILE A 162 -10.63 -11.89 -2.80
CA ILE A 162 -11.05 -12.44 -4.12
C ILE A 162 -9.82 -12.74 -4.98
N THR A 163 -8.85 -11.82 -5.06
CA THR A 163 -7.61 -12.02 -5.84
C THR A 163 -6.83 -13.24 -5.34
N ARG A 164 -6.64 -13.35 -4.01
CA ARG A 164 -5.94 -14.50 -3.42
C ARG A 164 -6.67 -15.83 -3.64
N ALA A 165 -8.01 -15.82 -3.55
CA ALA A 165 -8.81 -17.03 -3.83
C ALA A 165 -8.73 -17.41 -5.31
N ALA A 166 -8.77 -16.42 -6.21
CA ALA A 166 -8.61 -16.64 -7.65
C ALA A 166 -7.23 -17.24 -7.98
N GLU A 167 -6.15 -16.69 -7.42
CA GLU A 167 -4.79 -17.22 -7.60
C GLU A 167 -4.64 -18.66 -7.10
N LYS A 168 -5.27 -19.00 -5.97
CA LYS A 168 -5.26 -20.38 -5.44
C LYS A 168 -6.02 -21.33 -6.36
N LEU A 169 -7.24 -20.96 -6.77
CA LEU A 169 -8.05 -21.77 -7.68
C LEU A 169 -7.38 -21.93 -9.06
N GLU A 170 -6.75 -20.88 -9.58
CA GLU A 170 -6.02 -20.93 -10.84
C GLU A 170 -4.84 -21.91 -10.77
N ALA A 171 -4.14 -21.96 -9.63
CA ALA A 171 -3.06 -22.93 -9.40
C ALA A 171 -3.57 -24.39 -9.28
N GLU A 172 -4.80 -24.59 -8.78
CA GLU A 172 -5.41 -25.94 -8.62
C GLU A 172 -6.04 -26.46 -9.91
N VAL A 173 -6.70 -25.58 -10.66
CA VAL A 173 -7.54 -25.96 -11.83
C VAL A 173 -6.81 -25.69 -13.16
N GLU A 174 -5.65 -25.04 -13.14
CA GLU A 174 -4.84 -24.65 -14.32
C GLU A 174 -5.60 -23.79 -15.37
N ARG A 175 -6.67 -23.13 -14.95
CA ARG A 175 -7.47 -22.19 -15.78
C ARG A 175 -7.98 -21.02 -14.93
N GLN A 176 -8.40 -19.95 -15.59
CA GLN A 176 -9.03 -18.83 -14.90
C GLN A 176 -10.36 -19.28 -14.25
N PRO A 177 -10.53 -19.11 -12.92
CA PRO A 177 -11.73 -19.48 -12.20
C PRO A 177 -12.90 -18.55 -12.56
N LYS A 178 -14.12 -19.10 -12.57
CA LYS A 178 -15.35 -18.33 -12.75
C LYS A 178 -15.73 -17.61 -11.45
N GLY A 179 -16.51 -16.53 -11.56
CA GLY A 179 -17.00 -15.77 -10.40
C GLY A 179 -17.74 -16.63 -9.38
N ASP A 180 -18.53 -17.61 -9.86
CA ASP A 180 -19.29 -18.53 -9.00
C ASP A 180 -18.38 -19.49 -8.21
N GLU A 181 -17.28 -19.94 -8.82
CA GLU A 181 -16.30 -20.82 -8.17
C GLU A 181 -15.56 -20.10 -7.05
N ILE A 182 -15.16 -18.82 -7.30
CA ILE A 182 -14.54 -17.96 -6.28
C ILE A 182 -15.57 -17.64 -5.18
N GLY A 183 -16.82 -17.36 -5.56
CA GLY A 183 -17.90 -17.08 -4.64
C GLY A 183 -18.17 -18.24 -3.69
N ALA A 184 -18.21 -19.48 -4.22
CA ALA A 184 -18.38 -20.69 -3.42
C ALA A 184 -17.26 -20.87 -2.37
N GLN A 185 -16.01 -20.53 -2.71
CA GLN A 185 -14.88 -20.62 -1.77
C GLN A 185 -14.90 -19.54 -0.67
N LEU A 186 -15.44 -18.35 -0.98
CA LEU A 186 -15.48 -17.20 -0.06
C LEU A 186 -16.83 -17.02 0.63
N GLU A 187 -17.80 -17.90 0.41
CA GLU A 187 -19.18 -17.78 0.90
C GLU A 187 -19.87 -16.48 0.44
N MET A 188 -19.62 -16.07 -0.81
CA MET A 188 -20.13 -14.85 -1.43
C MET A 188 -20.92 -15.17 -2.69
N SER A 189 -21.85 -14.28 -3.07
CA SER A 189 -22.56 -14.40 -4.35
C SER A 189 -21.61 -14.19 -5.54
N GLY A 190 -21.79 -14.96 -6.62
CA GLY A 190 -21.03 -14.78 -7.87
C GLY A 190 -21.14 -13.37 -8.43
N ASP A 191 -22.32 -12.73 -8.30
CA ASP A 191 -22.54 -11.35 -8.73
C ASP A 191 -21.72 -10.34 -7.90
N GLU A 192 -21.61 -10.56 -6.60
CA GLU A 192 -20.74 -9.71 -5.73
C GLU A 192 -19.28 -9.83 -6.10
N VAL A 193 -18.82 -11.05 -6.45
CA VAL A 193 -17.45 -11.27 -6.91
C VAL A 193 -17.21 -10.54 -8.23
N LEU A 194 -18.14 -10.64 -9.20
CA LEU A 194 -18.02 -9.94 -10.48
C LEU A 194 -18.02 -8.43 -10.32
N MET A 195 -18.89 -7.86 -9.48
CA MET A 195 -18.88 -6.44 -9.15
C MET A 195 -17.55 -6.00 -8.50
N ALA A 196 -17.04 -6.78 -7.55
CA ALA A 196 -15.77 -6.48 -6.90
C ALA A 196 -14.60 -6.51 -7.89
N MET A 197 -14.59 -7.44 -8.83
CA MET A 197 -13.60 -7.51 -9.91
C MET A 197 -13.69 -6.30 -10.85
N GLN A 198 -14.88 -5.78 -11.15
CA GLN A 198 -15.03 -4.55 -11.94
C GLN A 198 -14.41 -3.34 -11.23
N TYR A 199 -14.65 -3.18 -9.91
CA TYR A 199 -14.03 -2.12 -9.11
C TYR A 199 -12.51 -2.30 -8.93
N SER A 200 -12.01 -3.51 -9.10
CA SER A 200 -10.57 -3.80 -9.00
C SER A 200 -9.75 -3.19 -10.12
N ARG A 201 -10.35 -2.93 -11.30
CA ARG A 201 -9.66 -2.40 -12.47
C ARG A 201 -9.04 -1.03 -12.16
N ARG A 202 -7.84 -0.81 -12.69
CA ARG A 202 -7.18 0.49 -12.64
C ARG A 202 -7.71 1.37 -13.76
N HIS A 203 -7.75 2.69 -13.53
CA HIS A 203 -8.04 3.67 -14.56
C HIS A 203 -6.95 3.68 -15.64
N SER A 204 -7.33 3.95 -16.86
CA SER A 204 -6.44 4.16 -17.99
C SER A 204 -6.39 5.65 -18.33
N SER A 205 -5.25 6.14 -18.82
CA SER A 205 -5.14 7.52 -19.29
C SER A 205 -5.79 7.66 -20.67
N LEU A 206 -6.63 8.67 -20.86
CA LEU A 206 -7.18 8.98 -22.16
C LEU A 206 -6.13 9.48 -23.17
N ASN A 207 -5.01 10.02 -22.68
CA ASN A 207 -3.89 10.46 -23.51
C ASN A 207 -2.90 9.34 -23.83
N SER A 208 -3.15 8.09 -23.39
CA SER A 208 -2.27 7.00 -23.75
C SER A 208 -2.44 6.66 -25.24
N PRO A 209 -1.33 6.49 -26.00
CA PRO A 209 -1.41 6.05 -27.38
C PRO A 209 -1.90 4.60 -27.46
N PHE A 210 -2.57 4.24 -28.55
CA PHE A 210 -3.03 2.86 -28.79
C PHE A 210 -1.88 1.90 -29.02
N GLN A 211 -0.86 2.34 -29.76
CA GLN A 211 0.36 1.58 -30.02
C GLN A 211 1.58 2.46 -29.77
N GLU A 212 2.68 1.85 -29.35
CA GLU A 212 3.94 2.57 -29.18
C GLU A 212 4.40 3.17 -30.53
N GLY A 213 4.48 4.49 -30.59
CA GLY A 213 4.87 5.24 -31.81
C GLY A 213 3.70 5.83 -32.59
N GLU A 214 2.47 5.59 -32.23
CA GLU A 214 1.28 6.20 -32.84
C GLU A 214 0.90 7.51 -32.13
N ASN A 215 0.49 8.52 -32.91
CA ASN A 215 0.06 9.82 -32.37
C ASN A 215 -1.43 9.83 -31.96
N SER A 216 -2.19 8.77 -32.29
CA SER A 216 -3.60 8.65 -31.96
C SER A 216 -3.78 8.18 -30.51
N SER A 217 -4.60 8.89 -29.77
CA SER A 217 -4.91 8.63 -28.36
C SER A 217 -6.35 8.17 -28.18
N LEU A 218 -6.66 7.55 -27.02
CA LEU A 218 -8.04 7.23 -26.64
C LEU A 218 -8.95 8.47 -26.62
N LEU A 219 -8.37 9.65 -26.38
CA LEU A 219 -9.09 10.93 -26.37
C LEU A 219 -9.67 11.25 -27.76
N ASP A 220 -8.95 10.92 -28.84
CA ASP A 220 -9.35 11.23 -30.23
C ASP A 220 -10.59 10.43 -30.66
N ILE A 221 -10.83 9.28 -30.02
CA ILE A 221 -12.01 8.42 -30.26
C ILE A 221 -13.17 8.79 -29.32
N CYS A 222 -12.88 9.45 -28.20
CA CYS A 222 -13.88 9.82 -27.22
C CYS A 222 -14.78 10.95 -27.77
N LEU A 223 -16.05 10.64 -28.06
CA LEU A 223 -17.02 11.62 -28.51
C LEU A 223 -17.42 12.57 -27.37
N LEU A 224 -17.14 13.85 -27.52
CA LEU A 224 -17.53 14.88 -26.55
C LEU A 224 -18.99 15.33 -26.81
N TYR A 225 -19.95 14.65 -26.20
CA TYR A 225 -21.37 15.01 -26.29
C TYR A 225 -21.73 16.31 -25.54
N THR A 226 -20.82 16.80 -24.68
CA THR A 226 -21.07 17.96 -23.80
C THR A 226 -20.72 19.31 -24.38
N SER A 227 -20.06 19.38 -25.56
CA SER A 227 -19.80 20.61 -26.28
C SER A 227 -20.89 20.83 -27.33
N PRO A 228 -21.94 21.59 -27.01
CA PRO A 228 -22.93 21.92 -28.04
C PRO A 228 -22.20 22.68 -29.17
N SER A 229 -22.41 22.22 -30.41
CA SER A 229 -21.89 22.92 -31.58
C SER A 229 -22.36 24.38 -31.54
N PRO A 230 -21.54 25.35 -31.96
CA PRO A 230 -22.00 26.76 -32.10
C PRO A 230 -23.29 26.88 -32.91
N ARG A 231 -23.55 25.93 -33.79
CA ARG A 231 -24.77 25.82 -34.59
C ARG A 231 -25.99 25.45 -33.76
N ASP A 232 -25.85 24.62 -32.75
CA ASP A 232 -26.96 24.21 -31.86
C ASP A 232 -27.35 25.33 -30.90
N ARG A 233 -26.42 26.18 -30.50
CA ARG A 233 -26.68 27.41 -29.76
C ARG A 233 -27.53 28.43 -30.53
N GLN A 234 -27.37 28.50 -31.85
CA GLN A 234 -28.15 29.44 -32.68
C GLN A 234 -29.60 28.99 -32.84
N LYS A 235 -29.88 27.70 -32.92
CA LYS A 235 -31.26 27.18 -33.01
C LYS A 235 -32.12 27.44 -31.76
N SER A 236 -31.51 27.51 -30.59
CA SER A 236 -32.25 27.81 -29.35
C SER A 236 -32.60 29.29 -29.14
N ARG A 237 -32.14 30.17 -30.03
CA ARG A 237 -32.40 31.63 -30.00
C ARG A 237 -33.42 32.11 -31.00
N MET A 238 -34.04 31.23 -31.78
CA MET A 238 -35.18 31.63 -32.62
C MET A 238 -36.38 31.92 -31.70
N PRO A 239 -36.88 33.17 -31.63
CA PRO A 239 -38.11 33.41 -30.91
C PRO A 239 -39.22 32.67 -31.66
N SER A 240 -40.01 31.93 -30.94
CA SER A 240 -41.28 31.41 -31.39
C SER A 240 -42.16 32.65 -31.69
N SER A 241 -42.09 33.12 -32.91
CA SER A 241 -43.06 34.09 -33.39
C SER A 241 -44.36 33.39 -33.62
N ALA A 242 -45.34 33.82 -32.90
CA ALA A 242 -46.76 33.54 -32.82
C ALA A 242 -47.44 33.01 -34.07
#